data_3ad0979371947e8f4c0c6addb2e00706
#
_entry.id   3ad0979371947e8f4c0c6addb2e00706
#
_cell.length_a   1.000
_cell.length_b   1.000
_cell.length_c   1.000
_cell.angle_alpha   90.00
_cell.angle_beta   90.00
_cell.angle_gamma   90.00
#
_symmetry.space_group_name_H-M   'P 1'
#
loop_
_entity.id
_entity.type
_entity.pdbx_description
1 polymer ?
#
loop_
_entity_poly.entity_id
_entity_poly.type
_entity_poly.pdbx_seq_one_letter_code
_entity_poly.pdbx_strand_id
1 'polypeptide(L)'
;MKKIITMLLLIVTSIIFIVGCSNSKNSDKLYIGNCPDNMFGMGKKYYINNLEDGNYEIEFTAKEYEYGALKEEHVLYKSTIEHNRNNSTLKIGVTDGDKTDCNLKVIINDSEYGSGTLDFLKDAYDTGIALSTLEEDKYFNLDDEVVIALYSIGGENNSTESLNIDKEFEIGNNNLKDLVVYVKLHKIN
;
A
#
# COMPACT_ATOMS: atom_id res chain seq x y z
N MET A 1 -32.05 -12.22 -50.89
CA MET A 1 -30.92 -12.73 -50.13
C MET A 1 -29.91 -11.64 -49.77
N LYS A 2 -29.37 -10.81 -50.68
CA LYS A 2 -28.38 -9.74 -50.31
C LYS A 2 -28.86 -8.78 -49.26
N LYS A 3 -30.12 -8.31 -49.27
CA LYS A 3 -30.69 -7.37 -48.27
C LYS A 3 -30.77 -7.96 -46.84
N ILE A 4 -31.03 -9.27 -46.73
CA ILE A 4 -31.14 -9.97 -45.45
C ILE A 4 -29.74 -10.13 -44.82
N ILE A 5 -28.71 -10.44 -45.64
CA ILE A 5 -27.33 -10.56 -45.19
C ILE A 5 -26.79 -9.21 -44.69
N THR A 6 -27.12 -8.11 -45.38
CA THR A 6 -26.71 -6.76 -44.96
C THR A 6 -27.35 -6.34 -43.66
N MET A 7 -28.63 -6.69 -43.43
CA MET A 7 -29.33 -6.40 -42.20
C MET A 7 -28.81 -7.22 -41.01
N LEU A 8 -28.44 -8.49 -41.25
CA LEU A 8 -27.81 -9.36 -40.23
C LEU A 8 -26.42 -8.85 -39.84
N LEU A 9 -25.62 -8.36 -40.80
CA LEU A 9 -24.32 -7.80 -40.57
C LEU A 9 -24.38 -6.52 -39.72
N LEU A 10 -25.38 -5.66 -39.98
CA LEU A 10 -25.63 -4.43 -39.18
C LEU A 10 -26.05 -4.72 -37.73
N ILE A 11 -26.83 -5.78 -37.52
CA ILE A 11 -27.23 -6.20 -36.15
C ILE A 11 -26.02 -6.76 -35.39
N VAL A 12 -25.17 -7.57 -36.04
CA VAL A 12 -23.95 -8.12 -35.40
C VAL A 12 -22.96 -7.03 -35.04
N THR A 13 -22.76 -6.02 -35.92
CA THR A 13 -21.88 -4.89 -35.61
C THR A 13 -22.41 -4.01 -34.47
N SER A 14 -23.72 -3.79 -34.38
CA SER A 14 -24.31 -3.04 -33.26
C SER A 14 -24.20 -3.77 -31.93
N ILE A 15 -24.29 -5.11 -31.91
CA ILE A 15 -24.10 -5.91 -30.68
C ILE A 15 -22.64 -5.86 -30.22
N ILE A 16 -21.66 -5.84 -31.13
CA ILE A 16 -20.23 -5.72 -30.78
C ILE A 16 -19.93 -4.36 -30.16
N PHE A 17 -20.61 -3.28 -30.59
CA PHE A 17 -20.43 -1.96 -29.97
C PHE A 17 -21.07 -1.84 -28.57
N ILE A 18 -22.09 -2.64 -28.24
CA ILE A 18 -22.73 -2.62 -26.93
C ILE A 18 -21.96 -3.47 -25.90
N VAL A 19 -21.25 -4.50 -26.36
CA VAL A 19 -20.42 -5.36 -25.48
C VAL A 19 -19.04 -4.77 -25.20
N GLY A 20 -18.61 -3.76 -25.98
CA GLY A 20 -17.28 -3.14 -25.89
C GLY A 20 -17.09 -2.05 -24.83
N CYS A 21 -18.12 -1.68 -24.05
CA CYS A 21 -18.04 -0.58 -23.10
C CYS A 21 -18.57 -0.93 -21.69
N SER A 22 -18.24 -2.12 -21.18
CA SER A 22 -18.39 -2.38 -19.74
C SER A 22 -17.06 -2.69 -19.08
N ASN A 23 -16.04 -1.88 -19.35
CA ASN A 23 -15.07 -1.58 -18.31
C ASN A 23 -15.76 -0.58 -17.37
N SER A 24 -16.70 -1.02 -16.57
CA SER A 24 -17.00 -0.33 -15.33
C SER A 24 -15.72 -0.47 -14.48
N LYS A 25 -14.79 0.48 -14.68
CA LYS A 25 -13.78 0.74 -13.65
C LYS A 25 -14.56 0.79 -12.35
N ASN A 26 -14.03 0.14 -11.33
CA ASN A 26 -14.51 0.24 -9.95
C ASN A 26 -14.34 1.69 -9.45
N SER A 27 -14.98 2.65 -10.11
CA SER A 27 -14.79 4.09 -9.93
C SER A 27 -15.13 4.57 -8.52
N ASP A 28 -15.89 3.76 -7.78
CA ASP A 28 -16.39 4.12 -6.46
C ASP A 28 -15.74 3.29 -5.33
N LYS A 29 -14.90 2.31 -5.66
CA LYS A 29 -14.20 1.54 -4.63
C LYS A 29 -13.03 2.32 -4.07
N LEU A 30 -12.83 2.22 -2.76
CA LEU A 30 -11.67 2.76 -2.05
C LEU A 30 -10.39 2.07 -2.54
N TYR A 31 -9.36 2.85 -2.85
CA TYR A 31 -8.07 2.29 -3.25
C TYR A 31 -6.89 3.16 -2.84
N ILE A 32 -5.73 2.51 -2.65
CA ILE A 32 -4.44 3.16 -2.47
C ILE A 32 -3.77 3.22 -3.84
N GLY A 33 -3.39 4.41 -4.29
CA GLY A 33 -2.68 4.66 -5.54
C GLY A 33 -1.37 5.40 -5.30
N ASN A 34 -0.46 5.33 -6.27
CA ASN A 34 0.85 5.97 -6.19
C ASN A 34 0.75 7.48 -6.09
N CYS A 35 1.52 8.07 -5.18
CA CYS A 35 1.76 9.50 -5.10
C CYS A 35 3.08 9.83 -5.86
N PRO A 36 3.10 10.76 -6.81
CA PRO A 36 4.30 11.10 -7.57
C PRO A 36 5.32 11.93 -6.78
N ASP A 37 5.01 12.32 -5.55
CA ASP A 37 5.88 13.15 -4.72
C ASP A 37 7.17 12.39 -4.39
N ASN A 38 8.31 13.04 -4.60
CA ASN A 38 9.61 12.48 -4.23
C ASN A 38 9.73 12.38 -2.70
N MET A 39 10.37 11.33 -2.24
CA MET A 39 10.73 11.12 -0.84
C MET A 39 12.25 11.10 -0.67
N PHE A 40 12.68 11.55 0.50
CA PHE A 40 14.03 11.31 0.97
C PHE A 40 14.00 10.02 1.82
N GLY A 41 15.03 9.16 1.65
CA GLY A 41 15.14 7.90 2.38
C GLY A 41 14.47 6.72 1.66
N MET A 42 14.40 5.59 2.38
CA MET A 42 13.76 4.36 1.89
C MET A 42 12.28 4.36 2.29
N GLY A 43 11.43 4.82 1.38
CA GLY A 43 10.00 4.88 1.65
C GLY A 43 9.17 5.25 0.43
N LYS A 44 7.86 5.34 0.61
CA LYS A 44 6.92 5.71 -0.44
C LYS A 44 5.69 6.41 0.12
N LYS A 45 5.15 7.35 -0.66
CA LYS A 45 3.87 8.01 -0.41
C LYS A 45 2.79 7.46 -1.34
N TYR A 46 1.56 7.53 -0.88
CA TYR A 46 0.38 7.06 -1.58
C TYR A 46 -0.77 8.06 -1.42
N TYR A 47 -1.72 8.01 -2.35
CA TYR A 47 -3.03 8.63 -2.21
C TYR A 47 -4.07 7.58 -1.83
N ILE A 48 -4.89 7.88 -0.83
CA ILE A 48 -6.14 7.16 -0.60
C ILE A 48 -7.22 7.87 -1.39
N ASN A 49 -7.76 7.17 -2.37
CA ASN A 49 -8.74 7.68 -3.31
C ASN A 49 -10.14 7.12 -2.98
N ASN A 50 -11.17 7.87 -3.34
CA ASN A 50 -12.58 7.57 -3.13
C ASN A 50 -12.98 7.43 -1.65
N LEU A 51 -12.19 7.98 -0.74
CA LEU A 51 -12.59 8.09 0.66
C LEU A 51 -13.77 9.07 0.78
N GLU A 52 -14.83 8.68 1.45
CA GLU A 52 -15.99 9.53 1.70
C GLU A 52 -15.66 10.61 2.73
N ASP A 53 -16.51 11.66 2.79
CA ASP A 53 -16.42 12.65 3.87
C ASP A 53 -16.71 12.00 5.22
N GLY A 54 -15.98 12.37 6.25
CA GLY A 54 -16.18 11.87 7.60
C GLY A 54 -14.93 11.87 8.46
N ASN A 55 -15.11 11.33 9.65
CA ASN A 55 -14.02 11.11 10.60
C ASN A 55 -13.55 9.67 10.52
N TYR A 56 -12.24 9.49 10.53
CA TYR A 56 -11.60 8.17 10.43
C TYR A 56 -10.53 8.04 11.52
N GLU A 57 -10.46 6.87 12.11
CA GLU A 57 -9.26 6.43 12.81
C GLU A 57 -8.32 5.83 11.77
N ILE A 58 -7.10 6.34 11.71
CA ILE A 58 -6.02 5.79 10.89
C ILE A 58 -4.98 5.16 11.81
N GLU A 59 -4.61 3.93 11.51
CA GLU A 59 -3.62 3.17 12.26
C GLU A 59 -2.56 2.61 11.32
N PHE A 60 -1.29 2.81 11.67
CA PHE A 60 -0.14 2.21 11.04
C PHE A 60 0.47 1.21 11.99
N THR A 61 0.64 -0.02 11.54
CA THR A 61 1.29 -1.10 12.29
C THR A 61 2.45 -1.66 11.49
N ALA A 62 3.46 -2.17 12.21
CA ALA A 62 4.54 -2.93 11.61
C ALA A 62 4.63 -4.30 12.27
N LYS A 63 4.74 -5.36 11.47
CA LYS A 63 4.93 -6.74 11.94
C LYS A 63 6.32 -7.18 11.57
N GLU A 64 7.13 -7.52 12.59
CA GLU A 64 8.49 -8.03 12.43
C GLU A 64 8.47 -9.56 12.37
N TYR A 65 9.14 -10.10 11.36
CA TYR A 65 9.32 -11.54 11.16
C TYR A 65 10.80 -11.87 11.17
N GLU A 66 11.15 -13.06 11.67
CA GLU A 66 12.47 -13.62 11.60
C GLU A 66 12.39 -15.03 11.02
N TYR A 67 13.04 -15.26 9.87
CA TYR A 67 12.91 -16.49 9.09
C TYR A 67 11.44 -16.92 8.88
N GLY A 68 10.59 -15.97 8.54
CA GLY A 68 9.16 -16.17 8.28
C GLY A 68 8.28 -16.31 9.53
N ALA A 69 8.83 -16.37 10.74
CA ALA A 69 8.07 -16.43 11.97
C ALA A 69 7.80 -15.05 12.55
N LEU A 70 6.53 -14.71 12.81
CA LEU A 70 6.16 -13.45 13.48
C LEU A 70 6.83 -13.38 14.86
N LYS A 71 7.55 -12.30 15.10
CA LYS A 71 8.28 -12.01 16.35
C LYS A 71 7.56 -10.95 17.18
N GLU A 72 7.25 -9.81 16.56
CA GLU A 72 6.72 -8.66 17.25
C GLU A 72 5.78 -7.86 16.35
N GLU A 73 4.86 -7.15 16.97
CA GLU A 73 3.97 -6.20 16.32
C GLU A 73 4.05 -4.85 17.02
N HIS A 74 4.22 -3.78 16.23
CA HIS A 74 4.39 -2.42 16.71
C HIS A 74 3.28 -1.53 16.15
N VAL A 75 2.62 -0.76 16.99
CA VAL A 75 1.80 0.36 16.55
C VAL A 75 2.72 1.54 16.28
N LEU A 76 2.93 1.87 15.01
CA LEU A 76 3.80 2.98 14.61
C LEU A 76 3.13 4.33 14.85
N TYR A 77 1.85 4.41 14.54
CA TYR A 77 1.05 5.62 14.66
C TYR A 77 -0.44 5.29 14.68
N LYS A 78 -1.19 6.01 15.52
CA LYS A 78 -2.65 5.92 15.56
C LYS A 78 -3.25 7.28 15.89
N SER A 79 -4.22 7.74 15.10
CA SER A 79 -4.89 9.03 15.31
C SER A 79 -6.23 9.08 14.61
N THR A 80 -7.04 10.07 15.00
CA THR A 80 -8.26 10.44 14.28
C THR A 80 -7.96 11.54 13.27
N ILE A 81 -8.47 11.38 12.04
CA ILE A 81 -8.38 12.36 10.98
C ILE A 81 -9.78 12.72 10.49
N GLU A 82 -9.98 13.99 10.12
CA GLU A 82 -11.16 14.44 9.38
C GLU A 82 -10.82 14.47 7.89
N HIS A 83 -11.63 13.81 7.07
CA HIS A 83 -11.50 13.83 5.63
C HIS A 83 -12.70 14.55 5.00
N ASN A 84 -12.39 15.48 4.08
CA ASN A 84 -13.38 16.19 3.28
C ASN A 84 -12.91 16.22 1.82
N ARG A 85 -13.65 15.57 0.92
CA ARG A 85 -13.34 15.45 -0.51
C ARG A 85 -13.10 16.79 -1.21
N ASN A 86 -13.73 17.86 -0.73
CA ASN A 86 -13.57 19.19 -1.32
C ASN A 86 -12.22 19.84 -1.00
N ASN A 87 -11.49 19.34 -0.01
CA ASN A 87 -10.30 19.99 0.52
C ASN A 87 -8.98 19.31 0.10
N SER A 88 -8.96 18.00 -0.05
CA SER A 88 -7.74 17.30 -0.48
C SER A 88 -7.95 15.79 -0.61
N THR A 89 -7.09 15.14 -1.38
CA THR A 89 -6.88 13.69 -1.33
C THR A 89 -6.07 13.35 -0.08
N LEU A 90 -6.46 12.33 0.67
CA LEU A 90 -5.69 11.88 1.83
C LEU A 90 -4.36 11.28 1.36
N LYS A 91 -3.25 11.90 1.74
CA LYS A 91 -1.90 11.37 1.51
C LYS A 91 -1.45 10.58 2.72
N ILE A 92 -0.90 9.40 2.46
CA ILE A 92 -0.26 8.56 3.47
C ILE A 92 1.11 8.10 2.99
N GLY A 93 1.95 7.64 3.90
CA GLY A 93 3.23 7.05 3.51
C GLY A 93 4.04 6.59 4.71
N VAL A 94 5.15 5.95 4.39
CA VAL A 94 6.16 5.53 5.35
C VAL A 94 7.54 5.70 4.75
N THR A 95 8.50 6.08 5.56
CA THR A 95 9.92 6.14 5.20
C THR A 95 10.79 5.76 6.39
N ASP A 96 12.02 5.32 6.13
CA ASP A 96 13.01 5.23 7.19
C ASP A 96 13.31 6.65 7.71
N GLY A 97 13.56 6.73 9.00
CA GLY A 97 14.03 7.95 9.64
C GLY A 97 15.53 8.15 9.44
N ASP A 98 16.13 8.93 10.32
CA ASP A 98 17.59 9.06 10.39
C ASP A 98 18.19 7.73 10.87
N LYS A 99 19.34 7.33 10.29
CA LYS A 99 20.10 6.14 10.71
C LYS A 99 20.44 6.13 12.22
N THR A 100 20.55 7.31 12.83
CA THR A 100 20.82 7.44 14.26
C THR A 100 19.63 7.08 15.12
N ASP A 101 18.41 7.32 14.64
CA ASP A 101 17.20 7.15 15.41
C ASP A 101 16.60 5.75 15.29
N CYS A 102 16.98 5.00 14.24
CA CYS A 102 16.46 3.66 13.94
C CYS A 102 14.94 3.57 14.05
N ASN A 103 14.24 4.54 13.47
CA ASN A 103 12.78 4.60 13.49
C ASN A 103 12.19 4.66 12.09
N LEU A 104 10.91 4.35 11.97
CA LEU A 104 10.12 4.67 10.79
C LEU A 104 9.37 6.00 11.03
N LYS A 105 9.22 6.76 9.97
CA LYS A 105 8.34 7.93 9.95
C LYS A 105 7.09 7.59 9.17
N VAL A 106 5.95 7.79 9.79
CA VAL A 106 4.63 7.74 9.15
C VAL A 106 4.31 9.13 8.60
N ILE A 107 3.76 9.19 7.41
CA ILE A 107 3.40 10.43 6.73
C ILE A 107 1.89 10.47 6.58
N ILE A 108 1.29 11.60 6.99
CA ILE A 108 -0.13 11.89 6.80
C ILE A 108 -0.26 13.35 6.36
N ASN A 109 -0.80 13.59 5.18
CA ASN A 109 -0.97 14.93 4.59
C ASN A 109 0.29 15.79 4.71
N ASP A 110 1.45 15.22 4.30
CA ASP A 110 2.77 15.86 4.34
C ASP A 110 3.35 16.16 5.74
N SER A 111 2.66 15.78 6.82
CA SER A 111 3.20 15.79 8.18
C SER A 111 3.87 14.45 8.50
N GLU A 112 5.05 14.52 9.14
CA GLU A 112 5.82 13.34 9.53
C GLU A 112 5.67 13.06 11.02
N TYR A 113 5.44 11.80 11.37
CA TYR A 113 5.30 11.30 12.73
C TYR A 113 6.29 10.15 12.93
N GLY A 114 7.20 10.29 13.88
CA GLY A 114 8.16 9.22 14.20
C GLY A 114 7.48 8.07 14.94
N SER A 115 7.81 6.83 14.58
CA SER A 115 7.55 5.67 15.42
C SER A 115 8.52 5.64 16.60
N GLY A 116 8.42 4.77 17.53
CA GLY A 116 9.53 4.46 18.45
C GLY A 116 10.74 3.87 17.71
N THR A 117 11.85 3.68 18.41
CA THR A 117 13.02 2.96 17.88
C THR A 117 12.65 1.51 17.59
N LEU A 118 13.02 1.01 16.41
CA LEU A 118 12.81 -0.37 15.98
C LEU A 118 14.15 -1.10 15.91
N ASP A 119 14.30 -2.18 16.67
CA ASP A 119 15.54 -2.97 16.65
C ASP A 119 15.82 -3.58 15.28
N PHE A 120 14.78 -3.87 14.50
CA PHE A 120 14.89 -4.26 13.10
C PHE A 120 15.78 -3.32 12.29
N LEU A 121 15.59 -2.00 12.42
CA LEU A 121 16.34 -1.01 11.63
C LEU A 121 17.81 -0.90 12.04
N LYS A 122 18.15 -1.19 13.29
CA LYS A 122 19.57 -1.26 13.72
C LYS A 122 20.33 -2.32 12.95
N ASP A 123 19.76 -3.52 12.86
CA ASP A 123 20.36 -4.63 12.12
C ASP A 123 20.42 -4.34 10.61
N ALA A 124 19.40 -3.67 10.09
CA ALA A 124 19.26 -3.33 8.68
C ALA A 124 20.38 -2.41 8.18
N TYR A 125 20.77 -1.41 8.96
CA TYR A 125 21.81 -0.46 8.56
C TYR A 125 23.20 -1.10 8.46
N ASP A 126 23.44 -2.18 9.19
CA ASP A 126 24.73 -2.89 9.19
C ASP A 126 24.82 -3.93 8.07
N THR A 127 23.70 -4.50 7.64
CA THR A 127 23.65 -5.64 6.71
C THR A 127 23.16 -5.29 5.31
N GLY A 128 22.48 -4.15 5.17
CA GLY A 128 21.77 -3.76 3.95
C GLY A 128 20.31 -4.20 3.98
N ILE A 129 19.48 -3.38 3.36
CA ILE A 129 18.04 -3.51 3.37
C ILE A 129 17.48 -3.40 1.95
N ALA A 130 16.49 -4.21 1.62
CA ALA A 130 15.65 -4.04 0.43
C ALA A 130 14.28 -3.52 0.84
N LEU A 131 13.71 -2.64 0.01
CA LEU A 131 12.37 -2.11 0.18
C LEU A 131 11.49 -2.56 -0.99
N SER A 132 10.36 -3.18 -0.67
CA SER A 132 9.26 -3.44 -1.62
C SER A 132 8.07 -2.53 -1.27
N THR A 133 7.50 -1.91 -2.30
CA THR A 133 6.38 -0.95 -2.17
C THR A 133 5.28 -1.30 -3.15
N LEU A 134 4.07 -0.79 -2.95
CA LEU A 134 2.99 -0.93 -3.92
C LEU A 134 3.37 -0.18 -5.20
N GLU A 135 3.25 -0.85 -6.34
CA GLU A 135 3.49 -0.28 -7.68
C GLU A 135 2.17 -0.09 -8.44
N GLU A 136 1.14 -0.87 -8.11
CA GLU A 136 -0.19 -0.80 -8.71
C GLU A 136 -1.24 -0.29 -7.71
N ASP A 137 -2.40 0.14 -8.22
CA ASP A 137 -3.53 0.54 -7.38
C ASP A 137 -4.06 -0.66 -6.58
N LYS A 138 -4.10 -0.54 -5.25
CA LYS A 138 -4.59 -1.58 -4.35
C LYS A 138 -5.99 -1.23 -3.84
N TYR A 139 -7.00 -1.97 -4.26
CA TYR A 139 -8.38 -1.83 -3.77
C TYR A 139 -8.55 -2.53 -2.41
N PHE A 140 -9.28 -1.89 -1.50
CA PHE A 140 -9.50 -2.40 -0.16
C PHE A 140 -10.85 -1.93 0.41
N ASN A 141 -11.28 -2.48 1.54
CA ASN A 141 -12.43 -2.00 2.29
C ASN A 141 -11.98 -1.33 3.58
N LEU A 142 -12.85 -0.53 4.19
CA LEU A 142 -12.60 -0.05 5.55
C LEU A 142 -12.43 -1.25 6.49
N ASP A 143 -11.59 -1.11 7.50
CA ASP A 143 -11.17 -2.13 8.45
C ASP A 143 -10.23 -3.23 7.91
N ASP A 144 -9.96 -3.27 6.60
CA ASP A 144 -8.90 -4.14 6.07
C ASP A 144 -7.52 -3.60 6.46
N GLU A 145 -6.59 -4.50 6.81
CA GLU A 145 -5.16 -4.20 6.91
C GLU A 145 -4.55 -4.26 5.51
N VAL A 146 -4.02 -3.14 5.03
CA VAL A 146 -3.39 -3.05 3.70
C VAL A 146 -1.89 -2.90 3.85
N VAL A 147 -1.12 -3.82 3.27
CA VAL A 147 0.34 -3.69 3.22
C VAL A 147 0.73 -2.55 2.30
N ILE A 148 1.58 -1.65 2.77
CA ILE A 148 2.08 -0.48 2.03
C ILE A 148 3.59 -0.48 1.84
N ALA A 149 4.34 -1.22 2.67
CA ALA A 149 5.78 -1.36 2.55
C ALA A 149 6.24 -2.68 3.19
N LEU A 150 7.30 -3.24 2.64
CA LEU A 150 8.02 -4.38 3.18
C LEU A 150 9.52 -4.07 3.15
N TYR A 151 10.15 -4.05 4.30
CA TYR A 151 11.59 -3.93 4.45
C TYR A 151 12.15 -5.31 4.76
N SER A 152 13.18 -5.74 4.02
CA SER A 152 13.77 -7.07 4.15
C SER A 152 15.28 -7.00 4.34
N ILE A 153 15.80 -7.80 5.24
CA ILE A 153 17.25 -8.00 5.48
C ILE A 153 17.64 -9.38 4.95
N GLY A 154 18.74 -9.44 4.21
CA GLY A 154 19.22 -10.67 3.58
C GLY A 154 19.50 -11.80 4.56
N GLY A 155 19.32 -13.04 4.08
CA GLY A 155 19.60 -14.27 4.81
C GLY A 155 21.09 -14.66 4.77
N GLU A 156 21.37 -15.94 5.06
CA GLU A 156 22.74 -16.49 5.24
C GLU A 156 23.73 -16.23 4.09
N ASN A 157 23.23 -15.99 2.87
CA ASN A 157 24.04 -15.71 1.70
C ASN A 157 24.11 -14.20 1.34
N ASN A 158 23.73 -13.30 2.25
CA ASN A 158 23.59 -11.86 2.02
C ASN A 158 22.71 -11.51 0.79
N SER A 159 21.86 -12.44 0.36
CA SER A 159 20.86 -12.19 -0.67
C SER A 159 19.53 -11.83 0.00
N THR A 160 18.92 -10.72 -0.43
CA THR A 160 17.61 -10.32 0.02
C THR A 160 16.60 -10.65 -1.08
N GLU A 161 15.55 -11.38 -0.74
CA GLU A 161 14.43 -11.63 -1.66
C GLU A 161 13.46 -10.45 -1.60
N SER A 162 13.21 -9.82 -2.73
CA SER A 162 12.19 -8.78 -2.86
C SER A 162 10.85 -9.43 -3.20
N LEU A 163 9.84 -9.18 -2.37
CA LEU A 163 8.49 -9.68 -2.57
C LEU A 163 7.62 -8.65 -3.28
N ASN A 164 6.74 -9.12 -4.16
CA ASN A 164 5.74 -8.27 -4.79
C ASN A 164 4.52 -8.14 -3.87
N ILE A 165 4.36 -6.97 -3.22
CA ILE A 165 3.27 -6.68 -2.29
C ILE A 165 1.97 -6.18 -2.96
N ASP A 166 1.95 -5.99 -4.29
CA ASP A 166 0.73 -5.67 -5.03
C ASP A 166 -0.27 -6.84 -5.02
N LYS A 167 0.25 -8.06 -4.90
CA LYS A 167 -0.52 -9.30 -4.84
C LYS A 167 -0.58 -9.83 -3.41
N GLU A 168 -1.40 -10.87 -3.20
CA GLU A 168 -1.30 -11.67 -1.99
C GLU A 168 0.09 -12.32 -1.93
N PHE A 169 0.77 -12.15 -0.81
CA PHE A 169 2.08 -12.73 -0.58
C PHE A 169 2.15 -13.37 0.80
N GLU A 170 3.02 -14.35 0.95
CA GLU A 170 3.34 -14.96 2.23
C GLU A 170 4.79 -14.63 2.57
N ILE A 171 5.03 -14.28 3.83
CA ILE A 171 6.39 -14.09 4.32
C ILE A 171 7.07 -15.47 4.35
N GLY A 172 8.06 -15.63 3.49
CA GLY A 172 8.90 -16.82 3.43
C GLY A 172 9.99 -16.83 4.51
N ASN A 173 10.81 -17.86 4.49
CA ASN A 173 11.95 -18.00 5.40
C ASN A 173 13.31 -17.74 4.73
N ASN A 174 13.31 -17.10 3.56
CA ASN A 174 14.51 -16.82 2.78
C ASN A 174 15.31 -15.62 3.30
N ASN A 175 14.59 -14.65 3.88
CA ASN A 175 15.20 -13.48 4.50
C ASN A 175 15.49 -13.76 5.98
N LEU A 176 16.54 -13.12 6.51
CA LEU A 176 16.83 -13.14 7.94
C LEU A 176 15.71 -12.48 8.72
N LYS A 177 15.33 -11.27 8.30
CA LYS A 177 14.25 -10.51 8.91
C LYS A 177 13.43 -9.78 7.85
N ASP A 178 12.15 -9.66 8.11
CA ASP A 178 11.21 -8.85 7.33
C ASP A 178 10.38 -7.97 8.27
N LEU A 179 10.16 -6.72 7.86
CA LEU A 179 9.29 -5.78 8.55
C LEU A 179 8.18 -5.34 7.59
N VAL A 180 6.97 -5.81 7.82
CA VAL A 180 5.80 -5.51 6.99
C VAL A 180 5.02 -4.37 7.60
N VAL A 181 4.82 -3.28 6.85
CA VAL A 181 4.07 -2.12 7.30
C VAL A 181 2.67 -2.13 6.71
N TYR A 182 1.69 -2.02 7.59
CA TYR A 182 0.27 -1.99 7.26
C TYR A 182 -0.33 -0.62 7.57
N VAL A 183 -1.38 -0.28 6.82
CA VAL A 183 -2.30 0.81 7.16
C VAL A 183 -3.72 0.24 7.26
N LYS A 184 -4.48 0.77 8.21
CA LYS A 184 -5.89 0.47 8.42
C LYS A 184 -6.66 1.77 8.62
N LEU A 185 -7.86 1.83 8.04
CA LEU A 185 -8.79 2.94 8.19
C LEU A 185 -10.11 2.42 8.76
N HIS A 186 -10.55 3.01 9.85
CA HIS A 186 -11.84 2.74 10.48
C HIS A 186 -12.69 4.03 10.48
N LYS A 187 -13.92 3.97 9.95
CA LYS A 187 -14.84 5.12 9.95
C LYS A 187 -15.46 5.28 11.34
N ILE A 188 -15.29 6.46 11.93
CA ILE A 188 -15.88 6.80 13.22
C ILE A 188 -17.27 7.41 12.94
N ASN A 189 -18.31 6.87 13.57
CA ASN A 189 -19.70 7.35 13.44
C ASN A 189 -19.95 8.56 14.33
#